data_da6612489699d5ae37e7ad4d19ed06b1
#
_entry.id   da6612489699d5ae37e7ad4d19ed06b1
#
_cell.length_a   1.000
_cell.length_b   1.000
_cell.length_c   1.000
_cell.angle_alpha   90.00
_cell.angle_beta   90.00
_cell.angle_gamma   90.00
#
_symmetry.space_group_name_H-M   'P 1'
#
loop_
_entity.id
_entity.type
_entity.pdbx_description
1 polymer ?
#
loop_
_entity_poly.entity_id
_entity_poly.type
_entity_poly.pdbx_seq_one_letter_code
_entity_poly.pdbx_strand_id
1 'polypeptide(L)'
;MHREDPHRRLAESVGEVLHEAGLEHEECIALLDRLPSKWERFSDVVLLPDSAFQGEWDLYVSEELWRAVGEALKSERVARLGEISGKMRESSVEILLGEDDWVVRRESGVDYGYNLTQCMFSAGNVNERRRMGEVAGAGEVVVDLY
;
A
#
# COMPACT_ATOMS: atom_id res chain seq x y z
N MET A 1 14.74 8.35 21.96
CA MET A 1 13.36 8.58 21.47
C MET A 1 12.80 7.27 20.98
N HIS A 2 11.85 6.70 21.70
CA HIS A 2 11.18 5.48 21.27
C HIS A 2 10.33 5.80 20.04
N ARG A 3 10.70 5.23 18.91
CA ARG A 3 9.88 5.27 17.71
C ARG A 3 8.67 4.39 17.99
N GLU A 4 7.52 5.01 18.10
CA GLU A 4 6.27 4.31 18.38
C GLU A 4 6.00 3.25 17.30
N ASP A 5 5.73 2.02 17.74
CA ASP A 5 5.52 0.88 16.84
C ASP A 5 4.28 1.11 15.95
N PRO A 6 4.42 1.12 14.62
CA PRO A 6 3.30 1.30 13.72
C PRO A 6 2.23 0.21 13.81
N HIS A 7 2.62 -1.02 14.16
CA HIS A 7 1.66 -2.11 14.37
C HIS A 7 0.78 -1.85 15.57
N ARG A 8 1.36 -1.33 16.64
CA ARG A 8 0.62 -0.95 17.84
C ARG A 8 -0.34 0.21 17.56
N ARG A 9 0.11 1.25 16.87
CA ARG A 9 -0.77 2.36 16.48
C ARG A 9 -1.93 1.87 15.64
N LEU A 10 -1.67 0.98 14.67
CA LEU A 10 -2.71 0.39 13.83
C LEU A 10 -3.74 -0.36 14.66
N ALA A 11 -3.30 -1.21 15.57
CA ALA A 11 -4.20 -1.97 16.45
C ALA A 11 -5.03 -1.07 17.36
N GLU A 12 -4.43 -0.04 17.94
CA GLU A 12 -5.13 0.93 18.80
C GLU A 12 -6.17 1.73 18.00
N SER A 13 -5.81 2.26 16.87
CA SER A 13 -6.67 3.09 16.03
C SER A 13 -7.86 2.31 15.45
N VAL A 14 -7.60 1.13 14.92
CA VAL A 14 -8.65 0.23 14.42
C VAL A 14 -9.53 -0.30 15.55
N GLY A 15 -8.93 -0.62 16.70
CA GLY A 15 -9.64 -1.06 17.87
C GLY A 15 -10.67 -0.05 18.38
N GLU A 16 -10.37 1.25 18.33
CA GLU A 16 -11.31 2.32 18.64
C GLU A 16 -12.53 2.32 17.71
N VAL A 17 -12.32 2.15 16.42
CA VAL A 17 -13.40 2.08 15.42
C VAL A 17 -14.30 0.88 15.67
N LEU A 18 -13.73 -0.28 15.97
CA LEU A 18 -14.49 -1.49 16.29
C LEU A 18 -15.28 -1.34 17.59
N HIS A 19 -14.69 -0.72 18.59
CA HIS A 19 -15.37 -0.44 19.87
C HIS A 19 -16.57 0.50 19.68
N GLU A 20 -16.41 1.57 18.92
CA GLU A 20 -17.49 2.49 18.57
C GLU A 20 -18.60 1.82 17.74
N ALA A 21 -18.25 0.81 16.96
CA ALA A 21 -19.22 -0.02 16.23
C ALA A 21 -19.98 -1.01 17.13
N GLY A 22 -19.64 -1.09 18.41
CA GLY A 22 -20.34 -1.90 19.40
C GLY A 22 -19.87 -3.35 19.51
N LEU A 23 -18.68 -3.68 19.01
CA LEU A 23 -18.13 -5.04 19.16
C LEU A 23 -17.75 -5.34 20.60
N GLU A 24 -18.02 -6.58 21.01
CA GLU A 24 -17.54 -7.11 22.26
C GLU A 24 -16.01 -7.22 22.27
N HIS A 25 -15.43 -7.13 23.45
CA HIS A 25 -13.96 -7.12 23.61
C HIS A 25 -13.28 -8.33 22.98
N GLU A 26 -13.85 -9.52 23.15
CA GLU A 26 -13.30 -10.76 22.55
C GLU A 26 -13.36 -10.76 21.04
N GLU A 27 -14.43 -10.23 20.45
CA GLU A 27 -14.56 -10.09 19.00
C GLU A 27 -13.56 -9.08 18.44
N CYS A 28 -13.32 -7.98 19.13
CA CYS A 28 -12.31 -7.00 18.78
C CYS A 28 -10.91 -7.62 18.74
N ILE A 29 -10.54 -8.37 19.78
CA ILE A 29 -9.23 -9.04 19.85
C ILE A 29 -9.06 -10.02 18.69
N ALA A 30 -10.08 -10.81 18.37
CA ALA A 30 -10.03 -11.79 17.27
C ALA A 30 -9.80 -11.10 15.91
N LEU A 31 -10.45 -9.97 15.65
CA LEU A 31 -10.24 -9.19 14.45
C LEU A 31 -8.87 -8.50 14.43
N LEU A 32 -8.42 -7.93 15.53
CA LEU A 32 -7.14 -7.25 15.62
C LEU A 32 -5.96 -8.21 15.41
N ASP A 33 -6.09 -9.48 15.77
CA ASP A 33 -5.08 -10.51 15.49
C ASP A 33 -4.91 -10.78 13.98
N ARG A 34 -5.88 -10.36 13.15
CA ARG A 34 -5.85 -10.50 11.68
C ARG A 34 -5.40 -9.25 10.95
N LEU A 35 -4.95 -8.23 11.66
CA LEU A 35 -4.39 -7.05 11.03
C LEU A 35 -3.16 -7.40 10.18
N PRO A 36 -2.94 -6.70 9.06
CA PRO A 36 -1.77 -6.94 8.25
C PRO A 36 -0.48 -6.67 9.04
N SER A 37 0.49 -7.55 8.89
CA SER A 37 1.82 -7.41 9.52
C SER A 37 2.83 -6.72 8.61
N LYS A 38 2.49 -6.57 7.33
CA LYS A 38 3.34 -5.96 6.30
C LYS A 38 2.51 -5.09 5.39
N TRP A 39 3.09 -4.01 4.94
CA TRP A 39 2.53 -3.11 3.93
C TRP A 39 3.68 -2.41 3.21
N GLU A 40 3.39 -1.86 2.05
CA GLU A 40 4.33 -1.02 1.30
C GLU A 40 3.92 0.44 1.39
N ARG A 41 4.88 1.32 1.18
CA ARG A 41 4.64 2.77 1.17
C ARG A 41 5.16 3.37 -0.13
N PHE A 42 4.30 4.13 -0.79
CA PHE A 42 4.63 4.90 -1.99
C PHE A 42 4.22 6.36 -1.74
N SER A 43 5.19 7.25 -1.46
CA SER A 43 4.90 8.64 -1.12
C SER A 43 3.95 8.73 0.10
N ASP A 44 2.75 9.25 -0.08
CA ASP A 44 1.68 9.37 0.92
C ASP A 44 0.64 8.24 0.85
N VAL A 45 0.89 7.19 0.06
CA VAL A 45 0.02 6.02 -0.04
C VAL A 45 0.61 4.84 0.71
N VAL A 46 -0.19 4.22 1.57
CA VAL A 46 0.07 2.90 2.13
C VAL A 46 -0.66 1.87 1.29
N LEU A 47 0.08 0.88 0.80
CA LEU A 47 -0.46 -0.24 0.03
C LEU A 47 -0.53 -1.48 0.92
N LEU A 48 -1.74 -1.87 1.26
CA LEU A 48 -2.04 -3.05 2.06
C LEU A 48 -2.01 -4.31 1.19
N PRO A 49 -1.67 -5.48 1.77
CA PRO A 49 -1.76 -6.74 1.04
C PRO A 49 -3.21 -7.09 0.68
N ASP A 50 -3.39 -7.98 -0.28
CA ASP A 50 -4.69 -8.42 -0.77
C ASP A 50 -5.57 -9.07 0.31
N SER A 51 -4.96 -9.73 1.28
CA SER A 51 -5.66 -10.38 2.40
C SER A 51 -6.12 -9.42 3.50
N ALA A 52 -5.69 -8.16 3.47
CA ALA A 52 -5.98 -7.19 4.52
C ALA A 52 -7.46 -6.78 4.53
N PHE A 53 -8.07 -6.80 5.69
CA PHE A 53 -9.46 -6.35 5.91
C PHE A 53 -10.48 -7.04 4.99
N GLN A 54 -10.34 -8.33 4.81
CA GLN A 54 -11.24 -9.19 4.03
C GLN A 54 -12.04 -10.14 4.94
N GLY A 55 -13.10 -10.73 4.39
CA GLY A 55 -13.89 -11.75 5.08
C GLY A 55 -14.67 -11.20 6.25
N GLU A 56 -14.33 -11.57 7.47
CA GLU A 56 -15.01 -11.12 8.69
C GLU A 56 -14.98 -9.60 8.88
N TRP A 57 -14.04 -8.91 8.25
CA TRP A 57 -13.97 -7.46 8.24
C TRP A 57 -15.06 -6.78 7.40
N ASP A 58 -15.67 -7.49 6.45
CA ASP A 58 -16.63 -6.91 5.49
C ASP A 58 -17.79 -6.18 6.17
N LEU A 59 -18.18 -6.63 7.37
CA LEU A 59 -19.23 -5.99 8.17
C LEU A 59 -18.81 -4.64 8.77
N TYR A 60 -17.52 -4.39 8.87
CA TYR A 60 -16.96 -3.24 9.58
C TYR A 60 -16.21 -2.29 8.66
N VAL A 61 -16.14 -2.59 7.38
CA VAL A 61 -15.52 -1.73 6.37
C VAL A 61 -16.32 -0.44 6.23
N SER A 62 -15.65 0.67 6.44
CA SER A 62 -16.24 2.01 6.36
C SER A 62 -15.16 3.04 6.04
N GLU A 63 -15.56 4.23 5.65
CA GLU A 63 -14.62 5.35 5.47
C GLU A 63 -13.88 5.68 6.76
N GLU A 64 -14.55 5.56 7.90
CA GLU A 64 -13.96 5.78 9.22
C GLU A 64 -12.84 4.76 9.51
N LEU A 65 -13.03 3.50 9.13
CA LEU A 65 -11.99 2.47 9.25
C LEU A 65 -10.76 2.84 8.43
N TRP A 66 -10.95 3.25 7.18
CA TRP A 66 -9.83 3.62 6.31
C TRP A 66 -9.11 4.88 6.79
N ARG A 67 -9.82 5.85 7.32
CA ARG A 67 -9.21 7.02 7.96
C ARG A 67 -8.39 6.63 9.18
N ALA A 68 -8.88 5.74 10.01
CA ALA A 68 -8.14 5.24 11.17
C ALA A 68 -6.84 4.53 10.76
N VAL A 69 -6.89 3.72 9.70
CA VAL A 69 -5.70 3.07 9.12
C VAL A 69 -4.71 4.11 8.59
N GLY A 70 -5.17 5.08 7.84
CA GLY A 70 -4.33 6.15 7.30
C GLY A 70 -3.65 6.97 8.40
N GLU A 71 -4.38 7.37 9.42
CA GLU A 71 -3.83 8.10 10.58
C GLU A 71 -2.79 7.28 11.33
N ALA A 72 -3.10 6.02 11.62
CA ALA A 72 -2.19 5.13 12.34
C ALA A 72 -0.87 4.92 11.60
N LEU A 73 -0.92 4.78 10.29
CA LEU A 73 0.23 4.55 9.42
C LEU A 73 0.84 5.86 8.89
N LYS A 74 0.32 7.00 9.30
CA LYS A 74 0.78 8.34 8.88
C LYS A 74 0.79 8.49 7.35
N SER A 75 -0.34 8.16 6.75
CA SER A 75 -0.55 8.21 5.32
C SER A 75 -1.86 8.91 4.99
N GLU A 76 -1.85 9.76 3.98
CA GLU A 76 -3.05 10.47 3.52
C GLU A 76 -3.95 9.59 2.66
N ARG A 77 -3.36 8.60 1.99
CA ARG A 77 -4.08 7.67 1.12
C ARG A 77 -3.81 6.22 1.55
N VAL A 78 -4.82 5.38 1.38
CA VAL A 78 -4.73 3.94 1.66
C VAL A 78 -5.23 3.19 0.43
N ALA A 79 -4.47 2.21 0.01
CA ALA A 79 -4.80 1.32 -1.10
C ALA A 79 -4.61 -0.14 -0.68
N ARG A 80 -5.21 -1.04 -1.41
CA ARG A 80 -5.09 -2.48 -1.19
C ARG A 80 -4.81 -3.20 -2.51
N LEU A 81 -3.89 -4.15 -2.48
CA LEU A 81 -3.65 -5.04 -3.61
C LEU A 81 -4.89 -5.90 -3.88
N GLY A 82 -5.22 -6.06 -5.14
CA GLY A 82 -6.16 -7.08 -5.59
C GLY A 82 -5.42 -8.24 -6.25
N GLU A 83 -6.17 -9.18 -6.79
CA GLU A 83 -5.60 -10.29 -7.56
C GLU A 83 -4.97 -9.78 -8.86
N ILE A 84 -3.81 -10.31 -9.19
CA ILE A 84 -3.18 -10.09 -10.49
C ILE A 84 -3.93 -10.94 -11.51
N SER A 85 -4.67 -10.30 -12.40
CA SER A 85 -5.50 -10.96 -13.39
C SER A 85 -5.05 -10.66 -14.82
N GLY A 86 -5.36 -11.58 -15.73
CA GLY A 86 -5.17 -11.42 -17.17
C GLY A 86 -3.76 -11.71 -17.68
N LYS A 87 -3.66 -11.87 -19.00
CA LYS A 87 -2.41 -12.15 -19.71
C LYS A 87 -1.41 -11.00 -19.64
N MET A 88 -1.87 -9.79 -19.43
CA MET A 88 -1.05 -8.57 -19.38
C MET A 88 -0.56 -8.25 -17.95
N ARG A 89 -0.90 -9.06 -16.96
CA ARG A 89 -0.54 -8.84 -15.54
C ARG A 89 -0.90 -7.42 -15.07
N GLU A 90 -2.11 -7.02 -15.34
CA GLU A 90 -2.61 -5.73 -14.91
C GLU A 90 -2.67 -5.66 -13.38
N SER A 91 -2.23 -4.53 -12.85
CA SER A 91 -2.36 -4.24 -11.43
C SER A 91 -3.84 -4.07 -11.08
N SER A 92 -4.32 -4.79 -10.07
CA SER A 92 -5.67 -4.62 -9.53
C SER A 92 -5.61 -3.98 -8.15
N VAL A 93 -5.04 -2.78 -8.06
CA VAL A 93 -5.00 -1.99 -6.83
C VAL A 93 -6.30 -1.22 -6.68
N GLU A 94 -6.89 -1.29 -5.50
CA GLU A 94 -8.07 -0.54 -5.09
C GLU A 94 -7.68 0.61 -4.17
N ILE A 95 -8.17 1.82 -4.45
CA ILE A 95 -8.01 2.96 -3.53
C ILE A 95 -9.13 2.90 -2.50
N LEU A 96 -8.78 2.77 -1.23
CA LEU A 96 -9.70 2.69 -0.10
C LEU A 96 -9.93 4.05 0.57
N LEU A 97 -8.91 4.88 0.60
CA LEU A 97 -8.94 6.24 1.11
C LEU A 97 -8.18 7.16 0.17
N GLY A 98 -8.80 8.26 -0.22
CA GLY A 98 -8.26 9.23 -1.18
C GLY A 98 -8.93 9.14 -2.55
N GLU A 99 -8.67 10.14 -3.38
CA GLU A 99 -9.31 10.26 -4.71
C GLU A 99 -8.36 10.00 -5.86
N ASP A 100 -7.04 10.15 -5.64
CA ASP A 100 -6.02 10.07 -6.67
C ASP A 100 -5.13 8.84 -6.46
N ASP A 101 -4.81 8.17 -7.56
CA ASP A 101 -3.94 7.00 -7.58
C ASP A 101 -2.52 7.29 -8.10
N TRP A 102 -2.21 8.54 -8.39
CA TRP A 102 -0.87 8.93 -8.83
C TRP A 102 0.14 8.83 -7.69
N VAL A 103 1.24 8.12 -7.94
CA VAL A 103 2.33 7.96 -6.99
C VAL A 103 3.66 8.29 -7.64
N VAL A 104 4.60 8.74 -6.82
CA VAL A 104 5.98 8.95 -7.24
C VAL A 104 6.90 8.11 -6.34
N ARG A 105 7.73 7.31 -6.95
CA ARG A 105 8.74 6.51 -6.27
C ARG A 105 10.13 6.97 -6.69
N ARG A 106 10.96 7.27 -5.70
CA ARG A 106 12.36 7.60 -5.96
C ARG A 106 13.23 6.36 -5.81
N GLU A 107 14.03 6.08 -6.84
CA GLU A 107 14.97 4.99 -6.87
C GLU A 107 16.24 5.41 -7.60
N SER A 108 17.40 5.24 -6.96
CA SER A 108 18.71 5.58 -7.53
C SER A 108 18.79 6.99 -8.13
N GLY A 109 18.15 7.98 -7.47
CA GLY A 109 18.12 9.37 -7.92
C GLY A 109 17.13 9.69 -9.02
N VAL A 110 16.33 8.74 -9.48
CA VAL A 110 15.30 8.91 -10.51
C VAL A 110 13.92 8.84 -9.87
N ASP A 111 13.04 9.76 -10.22
CA ASP A 111 11.65 9.78 -9.80
C ASP A 111 10.78 9.10 -10.86
N TYR A 112 10.12 8.02 -10.48
CA TYR A 112 9.16 7.29 -11.31
C TYR A 112 7.74 7.65 -10.88
N GLY A 113 7.00 8.36 -11.75
CA GLY A 113 5.60 8.69 -11.54
C GLY A 113 4.69 7.73 -12.33
N TYR A 114 3.66 7.19 -11.70
CA TYR A 114 2.70 6.31 -12.35
C TYR A 114 1.38 6.23 -11.61
N ASN A 115 0.36 5.72 -12.29
CA ASN A 115 -0.94 5.43 -11.69
C ASN A 115 -0.91 4.05 -11.02
N LEU A 116 -1.03 4.04 -9.70
CA LEU A 116 -0.92 2.82 -8.88
C LEU A 116 -1.96 1.75 -9.25
N THR A 117 -3.15 2.17 -9.70
CA THR A 117 -4.21 1.26 -10.13
C THR A 117 -3.98 0.65 -11.52
N GLN A 118 -3.08 1.21 -12.32
CA GLN A 118 -2.86 0.82 -13.71
C GLN A 118 -1.50 0.16 -13.95
N CYS A 119 -0.50 0.53 -13.15
CA CYS A 119 0.88 0.10 -13.35
C CYS A 119 1.38 -0.68 -12.15
N MET A 120 2.19 -1.68 -12.44
CA MET A 120 2.91 -2.45 -11.42
C MET A 120 4.38 -2.07 -11.44
N PHE A 121 4.91 -1.68 -10.28
CA PHE A 121 6.33 -1.38 -10.11
C PHE A 121 7.03 -2.56 -9.43
N SER A 122 7.98 -3.19 -10.11
CA SER A 122 8.72 -4.32 -9.56
C SER A 122 9.90 -3.86 -8.72
N ALA A 123 9.78 -3.95 -7.41
CA ALA A 123 10.88 -3.66 -6.49
C ALA A 123 12.04 -4.66 -6.62
N GLY A 124 11.77 -5.90 -7.08
CA GLY A 124 12.78 -6.93 -7.28
C GLY A 124 13.78 -6.63 -8.39
N ASN A 125 13.45 -5.73 -9.32
CA ASN A 125 14.29 -5.38 -10.47
C ASN A 125 15.17 -4.14 -10.25
N VAL A 126 15.34 -3.68 -9.01
CA VAL A 126 16.10 -2.46 -8.70
C VAL A 126 17.55 -2.52 -9.21
N ASN A 127 18.21 -3.64 -9.03
CA ASN A 127 19.61 -3.81 -9.46
C ASN A 127 19.74 -3.77 -10.98
N GLU A 128 18.82 -4.39 -11.71
CA GLU A 128 18.82 -4.39 -13.15
C GLU A 128 18.54 -3.00 -13.73
N ARG A 129 17.57 -2.26 -13.14
CA ARG A 129 17.33 -0.87 -13.56
C ARG A 129 18.55 0.01 -13.34
N ARG A 130 19.27 -0.15 -12.24
CA ARG A 130 20.51 0.58 -11.98
C ARG A 130 21.57 0.23 -13.02
N ARG A 131 21.77 -1.07 -13.27
CA ARG A 131 22.73 -1.55 -14.26
C ARG A 131 22.46 -0.96 -15.64
N MET A 132 21.21 -0.98 -16.08
CA MET A 132 20.82 -0.42 -17.37
C MET A 132 21.05 1.09 -17.46
N GLY A 133 20.86 1.82 -16.37
CA GLY A 133 21.17 3.26 -16.32
C GLY A 133 22.65 3.59 -16.43
N GLU A 134 23.52 2.65 -16.10
CA GLU A 134 24.99 2.82 -16.16
C GLU A 134 25.60 2.34 -17.49
N VAL A 135 24.87 1.56 -18.27
CA VAL A 135 25.36 0.97 -19.52
C VAL A 135 25.43 1.98 -20.67
N ALA A 136 24.51 2.94 -20.71
CA ALA A 136 24.47 3.92 -21.79
C ALA A 136 25.65 4.91 -21.68
N GLY A 137 26.45 5.01 -22.76
CA GLY A 137 27.54 5.97 -22.87
C GLY A 137 27.08 7.33 -23.40
N ALA A 138 27.96 8.33 -23.23
CA ALA A 138 27.69 9.67 -23.76
C ALA A 138 27.58 9.63 -25.28
N GLY A 139 26.51 10.18 -25.84
CA GLY A 139 26.27 10.24 -27.28
C GLY A 139 25.57 9.00 -27.87
N GLU A 140 25.27 8.00 -27.07
CA GLU A 140 24.45 6.86 -27.51
C GLU A 140 22.98 7.21 -27.64
N VAL A 141 22.32 6.62 -28.61
CA VAL A 141 20.86 6.67 -28.75
C VAL A 141 20.30 5.34 -28.25
N VAL A 142 19.50 5.41 -27.20
CA VAL A 142 18.84 4.23 -26.63
C VAL A 142 17.39 4.22 -27.07
N VAL A 143 16.91 3.11 -27.60
CA VAL A 143 15.50 2.91 -27.97
C VAL A 143 14.92 1.81 -27.10
N ASP A 144 13.85 2.16 -26.39
CA ASP A 144 13.04 1.18 -25.68
C ASP A 144 11.96 0.66 -26.62
N LEU A 145 11.92 -0.65 -26.82
CA LEU A 145 11.00 -1.31 -27.75
C LEU A 145 9.75 -1.89 -27.09
N TYR A 146 9.57 -1.66 -25.78
CA TYR A 146 8.44 -2.22 -25.02
C TYR A 146 7.43 -1.18 -24.59
#